data_c2565deea342f364c84befd9b28ea766
#
_entry.id   c2565deea342f364c84befd9b28ea766
#
_cell.length_a   1.000
_cell.length_b   1.000
_cell.length_c   1.000
_cell.angle_alpha   90.00
_cell.angle_beta   90.00
_cell.angle_gamma   90.00
#
_symmetry.space_group_name_H-M   'P 1'
#
loop_
_entity.id
_entity.type
_entity.pdbx_description
1 polymer ?
#
loop_
_entity_poly.entity_id
_entity_poly.type
_entity_poly.pdbx_seq_one_letter_code
_entity_poly.pdbx_strand_id
1 'polypeptide(L)'
;PQFEGQTKTKLGNTEVGAAVSQAVSAALANYLEEHPKDAKAIVDKVILAATARHAARKARDLVQRKSVLSGSGLPGKLADCADNDPANCEIFLVEGDSAGGSAKQGRDRQFQAILPLRGKILNVEKAMRHRVYESDEIVMIFKALGITPGTEEDSMGVNLDKIRYHKIIIMSDADVDGAHIATLIMTLFFRHMKSVIEQGYLYIALSLIHISEPTRPY
;
A
#
# COMPACT_ATOMS: atom_id res chain seq x y z
N PRO A 1 -41.91 -4.02 23.13
CA PRO A 1 -40.96 -4.39 22.10
C PRO A 1 -41.64 -5.23 21.02
N GLN A 2 -41.39 -4.87 19.75
CA GLN A 2 -41.86 -5.63 18.60
C GLN A 2 -40.73 -6.61 18.20
N PHE A 3 -41.10 -7.89 18.08
CA PHE A 3 -40.14 -8.91 17.66
C PHE A 3 -40.45 -9.37 16.23
N GLU A 4 -39.41 -9.63 15.44
CA GLU A 4 -39.55 -10.30 14.14
C GLU A 4 -39.64 -11.82 14.33
N GLY A 5 -40.66 -12.42 13.73
CA GLY A 5 -40.87 -13.86 13.72
C GLY A 5 -41.45 -14.46 15.00
N GLN A 6 -41.94 -15.70 14.89
CA GLN A 6 -42.53 -16.45 16.01
C GLN A 6 -41.52 -16.80 17.12
N THR A 7 -40.28 -16.91 16.80
CA THR A 7 -39.21 -17.28 17.76
C THR A 7 -38.72 -16.11 18.61
N LYS A 8 -39.15 -14.89 18.34
CA LYS A 8 -38.81 -13.66 19.09
C LYS A 8 -37.29 -13.45 19.28
N THR A 9 -36.48 -13.93 18.34
CA THR A 9 -35.01 -13.87 18.40
C THR A 9 -34.44 -12.53 17.93
N LYS A 10 -35.25 -11.74 17.22
CA LYS A 10 -34.81 -10.49 16.64
C LYS A 10 -35.78 -9.36 16.98
N LEU A 11 -35.25 -8.27 17.52
CA LEU A 11 -36.02 -7.10 17.89
C LEU A 11 -36.23 -6.20 16.66
N GLY A 12 -37.49 -5.88 16.34
CA GLY A 12 -37.85 -5.03 15.20
C GLY A 12 -37.78 -3.53 15.48
N ASN A 13 -37.74 -3.14 16.77
CA ASN A 13 -37.69 -1.73 17.19
C ASN A 13 -36.24 -1.22 17.17
N THR A 14 -35.85 -0.47 16.18
CA THR A 14 -34.48 0.10 16.09
C THR A 14 -34.23 1.20 17.13
N GLU A 15 -35.24 1.95 17.52
CA GLU A 15 -35.19 3.01 18.53
C GLU A 15 -34.83 2.49 19.94
N VAL A 16 -35.18 1.24 20.26
CA VAL A 16 -34.90 0.63 21.58
C VAL A 16 -33.39 0.49 21.79
N GLY A 17 -32.62 0.30 20.72
CA GLY A 17 -31.15 0.17 20.79
C GLY A 17 -30.48 1.39 21.42
N ALA A 18 -30.89 2.60 21.04
CA ALA A 18 -30.36 3.85 21.59
C ALA A 18 -30.65 4.01 23.10
N ALA A 19 -31.90 3.77 23.50
CA ALA A 19 -32.33 3.89 24.89
C ALA A 19 -31.63 2.87 25.80
N VAL A 20 -31.52 1.61 25.34
CA VAL A 20 -30.82 0.54 26.08
C VAL A 20 -29.31 0.88 26.18
N SER A 21 -28.69 1.31 25.08
CA SER A 21 -27.28 1.68 25.08
C SER A 21 -26.97 2.81 26.06
N GLN A 22 -27.83 3.84 26.11
CA GLN A 22 -27.67 4.94 27.04
C GLN A 22 -27.82 4.49 28.50
N ALA A 23 -28.85 3.73 28.80
CA ALA A 23 -29.10 3.23 30.15
C ALA A 23 -28.00 2.30 30.64
N VAL A 24 -27.54 1.36 29.80
CA VAL A 24 -26.45 0.43 30.12
C VAL A 24 -25.14 1.18 30.29
N SER A 25 -24.82 2.15 29.43
CA SER A 25 -23.60 2.93 29.53
C SER A 25 -23.53 3.72 30.85
N ALA A 26 -24.63 4.38 31.24
CA ALA A 26 -24.70 5.11 32.50
C ALA A 26 -24.57 4.18 33.72
N ALA A 27 -25.33 3.09 33.75
CA ALA A 27 -25.26 2.12 34.84
C ALA A 27 -23.89 1.45 34.96
N LEU A 28 -23.27 1.11 33.82
CA LEU A 28 -21.94 0.50 33.78
C LEU A 28 -20.84 1.48 34.25
N ALA A 29 -20.94 2.76 33.86
CA ALA A 29 -19.99 3.78 34.30
C ALA A 29 -20.01 3.92 35.83
N ASN A 30 -21.21 4.08 36.42
CA ASN A 30 -21.37 4.17 37.87
C ASN A 30 -20.86 2.91 38.56
N TYR A 31 -21.20 1.71 38.07
CA TYR A 31 -20.71 0.46 38.65
C TYR A 31 -19.19 0.35 38.65
N LEU A 32 -18.54 0.74 37.55
CA LEU A 32 -17.07 0.68 37.44
C LEU A 32 -16.36 1.69 38.34
N GLU A 33 -16.99 2.86 38.57
CA GLU A 33 -16.48 3.85 39.54
C GLU A 33 -16.58 3.35 40.98
N GLU A 34 -17.69 2.69 41.32
CA GLU A 34 -17.91 2.13 42.68
C GLU A 34 -17.05 0.85 42.91
N HIS A 35 -16.68 0.13 41.85
CA HIS A 35 -15.98 -1.16 41.93
C HIS A 35 -14.63 -1.13 41.17
N PRO A 36 -13.61 -0.39 41.64
CA PRO A 36 -12.37 -0.21 40.91
C PRO A 36 -11.56 -1.50 40.68
N LYS A 37 -11.74 -2.53 41.52
CA LYS A 37 -11.09 -3.84 41.32
C LYS A 37 -11.67 -4.56 40.12
N ASP A 38 -12.99 -4.54 39.97
CA ASP A 38 -13.68 -5.15 38.82
C ASP A 38 -13.39 -4.38 37.55
N ALA A 39 -13.40 -3.03 37.63
CA ALA A 39 -13.02 -2.17 36.51
C ALA A 39 -11.61 -2.51 36.00
N LYS A 40 -10.63 -2.64 36.90
CA LYS A 40 -9.26 -3.02 36.54
C LYS A 40 -9.21 -4.40 35.87
N ALA A 41 -9.90 -5.41 36.44
CA ALA A 41 -9.92 -6.76 35.88
C ALA A 41 -10.53 -6.79 34.47
N ILE A 42 -11.59 -6.00 34.23
CA ILE A 42 -12.23 -5.89 32.93
C ILE A 42 -11.28 -5.21 31.93
N VAL A 43 -10.66 -4.09 32.30
CA VAL A 43 -9.72 -3.35 31.45
C VAL A 43 -8.52 -4.22 31.11
N ASP A 44 -7.93 -4.93 32.07
CA ASP A 44 -6.81 -5.84 31.85
C ASP A 44 -7.18 -6.96 30.83
N LYS A 45 -8.40 -7.49 30.92
CA LYS A 45 -8.91 -8.48 29.94
C LYS A 45 -9.10 -7.86 28.55
N VAL A 46 -9.60 -6.63 28.45
CA VAL A 46 -9.76 -5.94 27.18
C VAL A 46 -8.40 -5.66 26.53
N ILE A 47 -7.42 -5.19 27.31
CA ILE A 47 -6.05 -4.96 26.84
C ILE A 47 -5.41 -6.25 26.36
N LEU A 48 -5.53 -7.35 27.15
CA LEU A 48 -5.01 -8.65 26.77
C LEU A 48 -5.63 -9.15 25.45
N ALA A 49 -6.95 -9.03 25.31
CA ALA A 49 -7.64 -9.42 24.08
C ALA A 49 -7.26 -8.54 22.87
N ALA A 50 -7.01 -7.24 23.09
CA ALA A 50 -6.56 -6.33 22.04
C ALA A 50 -5.13 -6.68 21.59
N THR A 51 -4.21 -6.90 22.53
CA THR A 51 -2.83 -7.34 22.24
C THR A 51 -2.78 -8.68 21.53
N ALA A 52 -3.58 -9.66 21.96
CA ALA A 52 -3.67 -10.95 21.29
C ALA A 52 -4.18 -10.82 19.85
N ARG A 53 -5.21 -9.99 19.60
CA ARG A 53 -5.71 -9.71 18.25
C ARG A 53 -4.67 -9.01 17.39
N HIS A 54 -3.93 -8.05 17.97
CA HIS A 54 -2.86 -7.34 17.27
C HIS A 54 -1.72 -8.29 16.90
N ALA A 55 -1.28 -9.14 17.84
CA ALA A 55 -0.26 -10.17 17.59
C ALA A 55 -0.68 -11.17 16.51
N ALA A 56 -1.95 -11.66 16.57
CA ALA A 56 -2.49 -12.57 15.56
C ALA A 56 -2.56 -11.91 14.16
N ARG A 57 -2.95 -10.63 14.08
CA ARG A 57 -2.94 -9.87 12.83
C ARG A 57 -1.50 -9.71 12.31
N LYS A 58 -0.56 -9.32 13.16
CA LYS A 58 0.87 -9.22 12.83
C LYS A 58 1.43 -10.54 12.28
N ALA A 59 1.10 -11.67 12.92
CA ALA A 59 1.52 -12.98 12.45
C ALA A 59 0.93 -13.35 11.08
N ARG A 60 -0.36 -13.08 10.85
CA ARG A 60 -1.00 -13.27 9.53
C ARG A 60 -0.36 -12.41 8.45
N ASP A 61 -0.13 -11.14 8.75
CA ASP A 61 0.50 -10.19 7.82
C ASP A 61 1.92 -10.66 7.43
N LEU A 62 2.70 -11.18 8.39
CA LEU A 62 4.02 -11.75 8.13
C LEU A 62 3.97 -13.00 7.24
N VAL A 63 2.99 -13.88 7.47
CA VAL A 63 2.79 -15.08 6.62
C VAL A 63 2.34 -14.69 5.22
N GLN A 64 1.38 -13.77 5.10
CA GLN A 64 0.94 -13.26 3.79
C GLN A 64 2.07 -12.57 3.03
N ARG A 65 2.86 -11.71 3.69
CA ARG A 65 4.03 -11.08 3.08
C ARG A 65 5.00 -12.11 2.51
N LYS A 66 5.33 -13.16 3.30
CA LYS A 66 6.20 -14.23 2.82
C LYS A 66 5.59 -14.97 1.62
N SER A 67 4.29 -15.26 1.62
CA SER A 67 3.64 -16.00 0.53
C SER A 67 3.48 -15.18 -0.75
N VAL A 68 3.13 -13.90 -0.64
CA VAL A 68 2.93 -13.00 -1.79
C VAL A 68 4.25 -12.59 -2.43
N LEU A 69 5.30 -12.40 -1.64
CA LEU A 69 6.61 -11.97 -2.14
C LEU A 69 7.55 -13.14 -2.48
N SER A 70 7.34 -14.33 -1.89
CA SER A 70 8.14 -15.53 -2.16
C SER A 70 7.67 -16.35 -3.37
N GLY A 71 6.56 -15.96 -4.01
CA GLY A 71 6.17 -16.57 -5.28
C GLY A 71 7.27 -16.34 -6.33
N SER A 72 7.94 -17.42 -6.72
CA SER A 72 9.04 -17.43 -7.67
C SER A 72 8.55 -17.03 -9.07
N GLY A 73 8.69 -15.75 -9.41
CA GLY A 73 8.41 -15.27 -10.77
C GLY A 73 8.32 -13.76 -10.83
N LEU A 74 8.89 -13.21 -11.89
CA LEU A 74 8.72 -11.81 -12.25
C LEU A 74 7.26 -11.53 -12.62
N PRO A 75 6.74 -10.31 -12.39
CA PRO A 75 5.40 -9.96 -12.79
C PRO A 75 5.16 -10.21 -14.29
N GLY A 76 4.08 -10.86 -14.65
CA GLY A 76 3.77 -11.18 -16.06
C GLY A 76 3.62 -9.95 -16.96
N LYS A 77 3.40 -8.77 -16.37
CA LYS A 77 3.36 -7.48 -17.10
C LYS A 77 4.74 -6.85 -17.31
N LEU A 78 5.75 -7.25 -16.55
CA LEU A 78 7.10 -6.71 -16.67
C LEU A 78 7.69 -7.14 -18.01
N ALA A 79 8.10 -6.18 -18.82
CA ALA A 79 8.99 -6.41 -19.94
C ALA A 79 10.42 -6.12 -19.46
N ASP A 80 11.11 -7.17 -19.06
CA ASP A 80 12.45 -7.09 -18.48
C ASP A 80 13.54 -6.80 -19.51
N CYS A 81 14.72 -6.39 -19.06
CA CYS A 81 15.93 -6.21 -19.87
C CYS A 81 16.83 -7.47 -19.82
N ALA A 82 17.77 -7.52 -20.76
CA ALA A 82 18.68 -8.66 -20.89
C ALA A 82 19.91 -8.57 -19.97
N ASP A 83 20.35 -7.36 -19.63
CA ASP A 83 21.49 -7.14 -18.72
C ASP A 83 21.09 -7.50 -17.29
N ASN A 84 22.02 -8.09 -16.55
CA ASN A 84 21.84 -8.52 -15.17
C ASN A 84 22.56 -7.60 -14.17
N ASP A 85 23.38 -6.65 -14.64
CA ASP A 85 24.03 -5.68 -13.77
C ASP A 85 23.07 -4.53 -13.45
N PRO A 86 22.62 -4.39 -12.19
CA PRO A 86 21.69 -3.33 -11.80
C PRO A 86 22.19 -1.91 -12.12
N ALA A 87 23.50 -1.71 -12.15
CA ALA A 87 24.11 -0.40 -12.42
C ALA A 87 23.85 0.08 -13.86
N ASN A 88 23.73 -0.87 -14.79
CA ASN A 88 23.44 -0.59 -16.20
C ASN A 88 21.93 -0.53 -16.48
N CYS A 89 21.11 -1.14 -15.62
CA CYS A 89 19.69 -1.37 -15.88
C CYS A 89 18.81 -0.21 -15.40
N GLU A 90 17.81 0.09 -16.21
CA GLU A 90 16.78 1.08 -15.92
C GLU A 90 15.39 0.44 -16.05
N ILE A 91 14.47 0.82 -15.14
CA ILE A 91 13.07 0.41 -15.23
C ILE A 91 12.18 1.64 -15.34
N PHE A 92 11.26 1.63 -16.29
CA PHE A 92 10.24 2.65 -16.48
C PHE A 92 8.91 2.17 -15.88
N LEU A 93 8.41 2.88 -14.88
CA LEU A 93 7.07 2.72 -14.34
C LEU A 93 6.13 3.60 -15.16
N VAL A 94 5.35 2.98 -16.05
CA VAL A 94 4.58 3.68 -17.08
C VAL A 94 3.09 3.63 -16.76
N GLU A 95 2.40 4.75 -16.93
CA GLU A 95 0.96 4.83 -16.75
C GLU A 95 0.21 4.11 -17.87
N GLY A 96 -0.53 3.06 -17.49
CA GLY A 96 -1.45 2.34 -18.36
C GLY A 96 -0.82 1.35 -19.32
N ASP A 97 -1.65 0.42 -19.77
CA ASP A 97 -1.22 -0.66 -20.69
C ASP A 97 -0.95 -0.12 -22.11
N SER A 98 -1.60 0.98 -22.53
CA SER A 98 -1.41 1.59 -23.85
C SER A 98 -0.02 2.22 -24.00
N ALA A 99 0.32 3.15 -23.09
CA ALA A 99 1.64 3.77 -23.07
C ALA A 99 2.74 2.73 -22.80
N GLY A 100 2.45 1.75 -21.92
CA GLY A 100 3.32 0.60 -21.69
C GLY A 100 3.59 -0.21 -22.94
N GLY A 101 2.60 -0.38 -23.82
CA GLY A 101 2.75 -1.05 -25.12
C GLY A 101 3.71 -0.31 -26.05
N SER A 102 3.54 1.01 -26.19
CA SER A 102 4.42 1.87 -26.99
C SER A 102 5.84 1.90 -26.42
N ALA A 103 5.98 2.05 -25.09
CA ALA A 103 7.27 2.03 -24.42
C ALA A 103 8.01 0.69 -24.60
N LYS A 104 7.30 -0.45 -24.57
CA LYS A 104 7.87 -1.77 -24.83
C LYS A 104 8.40 -1.91 -26.26
N GLN A 105 7.80 -1.25 -27.24
CA GLN A 105 8.27 -1.26 -28.62
C GLN A 105 9.49 -0.35 -28.83
N GLY A 106 9.51 0.83 -28.18
CA GLY A 106 10.56 1.83 -28.38
C GLY A 106 11.79 1.66 -27.48
N ARG A 107 11.75 0.79 -26.46
CA ARG A 107 12.85 0.61 -25.49
C ARG A 107 14.08 -0.08 -26.09
N ASP A 108 15.23 0.17 -25.50
CA ASP A 108 16.38 -0.71 -25.67
C ASP A 108 16.24 -1.93 -24.75
N ARG A 109 16.08 -3.10 -25.38
CA ARG A 109 15.87 -4.37 -24.67
C ARG A 109 17.10 -4.83 -23.88
N GLN A 110 18.26 -4.28 -24.16
CA GLN A 110 19.49 -4.67 -23.51
C GLN A 110 19.47 -4.24 -22.04
N PHE A 111 19.09 -2.99 -21.76
CA PHE A 111 19.18 -2.42 -20.41
C PHE A 111 17.92 -1.71 -19.91
N GLN A 112 16.88 -1.57 -20.75
CA GLN A 112 15.63 -0.91 -20.36
C GLN A 112 14.51 -1.92 -20.12
N ALA A 113 13.90 -1.86 -18.93
CA ALA A 113 12.71 -2.62 -18.55
C ALA A 113 11.48 -1.70 -18.48
N ILE A 114 10.30 -2.24 -18.81
CA ILE A 114 9.03 -1.52 -18.76
C ILE A 114 8.05 -2.24 -17.86
N LEU A 115 7.50 -1.54 -16.88
CA LEU A 115 6.42 -1.99 -16.02
C LEU A 115 5.20 -1.08 -16.16
N PRO A 116 4.16 -1.47 -16.91
CA PRO A 116 2.92 -0.72 -16.97
C PRO A 116 2.13 -0.88 -15.67
N LEU A 117 1.65 0.22 -15.12
CA LEU A 117 0.80 0.28 -13.95
C LEU A 117 -0.65 0.59 -14.37
N ARG A 118 -1.63 -0.04 -13.72
CA ARG A 118 -3.05 0.19 -14.02
C ARG A 118 -3.57 1.39 -13.23
N GLY A 119 -3.55 2.56 -13.86
CA GLY A 119 -4.16 3.77 -13.30
C GLY A 119 -3.58 4.17 -11.94
N LYS A 120 -4.40 4.77 -11.09
CA LYS A 120 -4.01 5.28 -9.78
C LYS A 120 -3.74 4.13 -8.81
N ILE A 121 -2.51 4.00 -8.35
CA ILE A 121 -2.16 3.04 -7.31
C ILE A 121 -2.77 3.45 -5.95
N LEU A 122 -2.79 2.51 -5.01
CA LEU A 122 -3.29 2.75 -3.65
C LEU A 122 -2.50 3.90 -2.99
N ASN A 123 -3.22 4.86 -2.40
CA ASN A 123 -2.61 5.90 -1.57
C ASN A 123 -2.14 5.30 -0.24
N VAL A 124 -0.84 5.04 -0.14
CA VAL A 124 -0.24 4.39 1.05
C VAL A 124 -0.23 5.27 2.29
N GLU A 125 -0.38 6.61 2.15
CA GLU A 125 -0.51 7.53 3.27
C GLU A 125 -1.85 7.38 3.99
N LYS A 126 -2.92 7.14 3.22
CA LYS A 126 -4.28 6.99 3.76
C LYS A 126 -4.66 5.53 4.06
N ALA A 127 -3.96 4.58 3.46
CA ALA A 127 -4.28 3.17 3.57
C ALA A 127 -3.69 2.55 4.84
N MET A 128 -4.44 1.63 5.42
CA MET A 128 -3.90 0.78 6.49
C MET A 128 -2.75 -0.09 5.94
N ARG A 129 -1.70 -0.27 6.73
CA ARG A 129 -0.46 -0.94 6.33
C ARG A 129 -0.66 -2.33 5.69
N HIS A 130 -1.61 -3.12 6.19
CA HIS A 130 -1.91 -4.43 5.60
C HIS A 130 -2.43 -4.33 4.16
N ARG A 131 -3.24 -3.31 3.83
CA ARG A 131 -3.77 -3.09 2.48
C ARG A 131 -2.70 -2.74 1.46
N VAL A 132 -1.60 -2.15 1.88
CA VAL A 132 -0.48 -1.84 0.99
C VAL A 132 0.08 -3.11 0.36
N TYR A 133 0.18 -4.18 1.14
CA TYR A 133 0.70 -5.48 0.67
C TYR A 133 -0.36 -6.40 0.05
N GLU A 134 -1.64 -6.00 0.09
CA GLU A 134 -2.74 -6.65 -0.63
C GLU A 134 -2.95 -6.03 -2.02
N SER A 135 -2.37 -4.85 -2.28
CA SER A 135 -2.48 -4.18 -3.58
C SER A 135 -1.58 -4.85 -4.61
N ASP A 136 -2.20 -5.44 -5.64
CA ASP A 136 -1.50 -6.14 -6.72
C ASP A 136 -0.45 -5.25 -7.41
N GLU A 137 -0.78 -3.96 -7.64
CA GLU A 137 0.12 -3.00 -8.28
C GLU A 137 1.36 -2.73 -7.42
N ILE A 138 1.19 -2.58 -6.09
CA ILE A 138 2.30 -2.35 -5.17
C ILE A 138 3.18 -3.60 -5.06
N VAL A 139 2.56 -4.78 -4.92
CA VAL A 139 3.27 -6.07 -4.89
C VAL A 139 4.06 -6.27 -6.18
N MET A 140 3.48 -5.89 -7.32
CA MET A 140 4.12 -5.97 -8.62
C MET A 140 5.37 -5.08 -8.70
N ILE A 141 5.31 -3.85 -8.16
CA ILE A 141 6.48 -2.95 -8.07
C ILE A 141 7.58 -3.58 -7.21
N PHE A 142 7.26 -4.06 -6.01
CA PHE A 142 8.24 -4.72 -5.14
C PHE A 142 8.92 -5.92 -5.83
N LYS A 143 8.13 -6.79 -6.47
CA LYS A 143 8.65 -7.96 -7.19
C LYS A 143 9.51 -7.57 -8.39
N ALA A 144 9.09 -6.58 -9.18
CA ALA A 144 9.85 -6.11 -10.33
C ALA A 144 11.22 -5.55 -9.91
N LEU A 145 11.25 -4.78 -8.82
CA LEU A 145 12.48 -4.18 -8.31
C LEU A 145 13.38 -5.18 -7.57
N GLY A 146 12.88 -6.38 -7.23
CA GLY A 146 13.63 -7.35 -6.42
C GLY A 146 13.75 -6.95 -4.95
N ILE A 147 12.88 -6.06 -4.49
CA ILE A 147 12.92 -5.49 -3.14
C ILE A 147 11.96 -6.25 -2.23
N THR A 148 12.41 -6.60 -1.03
CA THR A 148 11.55 -7.14 0.04
C THR A 148 11.21 -6.03 1.02
N PRO A 149 9.93 -5.85 1.37
CA PRO A 149 9.55 -4.87 2.39
C PRO A 149 10.24 -5.13 3.72
N GLY A 150 10.72 -4.09 4.38
CA GLY A 150 11.31 -4.17 5.71
C GLY A 150 10.34 -4.68 6.76
N THR A 151 10.87 -5.19 7.88
CA THR A 151 10.12 -5.55 9.08
C THR A 151 9.65 -4.29 9.82
N GLU A 152 8.78 -4.42 10.84
CA GLU A 152 8.28 -3.26 11.59
C GLU A 152 9.38 -2.51 12.37
N GLU A 153 10.43 -3.18 12.74
CA GLU A 153 11.59 -2.61 13.45
C GLU A 153 12.50 -1.83 12.47
N ASP A 154 12.54 -2.25 11.20
CA ASP A 154 13.27 -1.61 10.11
C ASP A 154 12.32 -1.01 9.05
N SER A 155 11.27 -0.33 9.45
CA SER A 155 10.27 0.20 8.52
C SER A 155 10.81 1.21 7.49
N MET A 156 12.02 1.71 7.69
CA MET A 156 12.76 2.56 6.74
C MET A 156 13.84 1.80 5.97
N GLY A 157 14.26 0.60 6.41
CA GLY A 157 15.28 -0.22 5.77
C GLY A 157 14.68 -1.20 4.79
N VAL A 158 14.85 -0.95 3.52
CA VAL A 158 14.60 -1.94 2.46
C VAL A 158 15.94 -2.60 2.17
N ASN A 159 15.96 -3.93 2.12
CA ASN A 159 17.15 -4.63 1.67
C ASN A 159 17.35 -4.40 0.17
N LEU A 160 18.38 -3.63 -0.18
CA LEU A 160 18.75 -3.29 -1.55
C LEU A 160 19.72 -4.31 -2.18
N ASP A 161 20.19 -5.34 -1.45
CA ASP A 161 21.15 -6.32 -1.96
C ASP A 161 20.68 -7.06 -3.21
N LYS A 162 19.36 -7.10 -3.43
CA LYS A 162 18.72 -7.76 -4.57
C LYS A 162 18.02 -6.79 -5.51
N ILE A 163 18.30 -5.49 -5.38
CA ILE A 163 17.74 -4.51 -6.31
C ILE A 163 18.20 -4.81 -7.73
N ARG A 164 17.28 -4.71 -8.68
CA ARG A 164 17.54 -5.12 -10.06
C ARG A 164 17.85 -3.95 -10.99
N TYR A 165 17.55 -2.73 -10.55
CA TYR A 165 17.72 -1.52 -11.37
C TYR A 165 18.19 -0.37 -10.49
N HIS A 166 19.28 0.30 -10.89
CA HIS A 166 19.76 1.51 -10.23
C HIS A 166 19.15 2.79 -10.81
N LYS A 167 18.30 2.67 -11.83
CA LYS A 167 17.51 3.78 -12.34
C LYS A 167 16.05 3.37 -12.43
N ILE A 168 15.22 3.96 -11.59
CA ILE A 168 13.79 3.73 -11.53
C ILE A 168 13.13 5.03 -11.98
N ILE A 169 12.50 5.00 -13.14
CA ILE A 169 12.01 6.20 -13.82
C ILE A 169 10.48 6.17 -13.82
N ILE A 170 9.87 7.14 -13.15
CA ILE A 170 8.42 7.35 -13.18
C ILE A 170 8.09 8.11 -14.47
N MET A 171 7.24 7.53 -15.31
CA MET A 171 6.79 8.10 -16.57
C MET A 171 5.27 8.12 -16.63
N SER A 172 4.68 9.28 -16.48
CA SER A 172 3.24 9.54 -16.52
C SER A 172 2.92 10.64 -17.51
N ASP A 173 1.67 10.73 -17.92
CA ASP A 173 1.19 11.77 -18.83
C ASP A 173 1.33 13.17 -18.22
N ALA A 174 1.49 14.18 -19.07
CA ALA A 174 1.66 15.57 -18.64
C ALA A 174 0.30 16.25 -18.35
N ASP A 175 -0.55 15.58 -17.59
CA ASP A 175 -1.85 16.08 -17.17
C ASP A 175 -2.03 15.96 -15.64
N VAL A 176 -3.20 16.37 -15.15
CA VAL A 176 -3.51 16.37 -13.71
C VAL A 176 -3.54 14.94 -13.15
N ASP A 177 -4.02 13.99 -13.92
CA ASP A 177 -4.10 12.58 -13.50
C ASP A 177 -2.71 11.94 -13.44
N GLY A 178 -1.86 12.18 -14.45
CA GLY A 178 -0.48 11.72 -14.46
C GLY A 178 0.36 12.33 -13.32
N ALA A 179 0.18 13.63 -13.03
CA ALA A 179 0.81 14.27 -11.88
C ALA A 179 0.37 13.63 -10.56
N HIS A 180 -0.91 13.25 -10.43
CA HIS A 180 -1.42 12.55 -9.27
C HIS A 180 -0.83 11.13 -9.15
N ILE A 181 -0.73 10.38 -10.25
CA ILE A 181 -0.12 9.05 -10.27
C ILE A 181 1.36 9.11 -9.88
N ALA A 182 2.11 10.05 -10.44
CA ALA A 182 3.50 10.29 -10.05
C ALA A 182 3.63 10.58 -8.56
N THR A 183 2.74 11.42 -7.99
CA THR A 183 2.71 11.72 -6.56
C THR A 183 2.44 10.48 -5.72
N LEU A 184 1.49 9.61 -6.11
CA LEU A 184 1.21 8.38 -5.39
C LEU A 184 2.40 7.41 -5.42
N ILE A 185 3.08 7.29 -6.55
CA ILE A 185 4.29 6.46 -6.69
C ILE A 185 5.41 7.03 -5.82
N MET A 186 5.68 8.34 -5.88
CA MET A 186 6.68 8.98 -5.02
C MET A 186 6.37 8.79 -3.53
N THR A 187 5.10 8.87 -3.13
CA THR A 187 4.66 8.61 -1.76
C THR A 187 4.94 7.17 -1.35
N LEU A 188 4.72 6.20 -2.24
CA LEU A 188 5.05 4.80 -2.00
C LEU A 188 6.56 4.63 -1.74
N PHE A 189 7.42 5.20 -2.61
CA PHE A 189 8.87 5.14 -2.43
C PHE A 189 9.31 5.83 -1.14
N PHE A 190 8.79 7.00 -0.85
CA PHE A 190 9.13 7.74 0.36
C PHE A 190 8.77 7.00 1.64
N ARG A 191 7.60 6.35 1.69
CA ARG A 191 7.10 5.66 2.88
C ARG A 191 7.61 4.23 3.06
N HIS A 192 7.93 3.55 1.96
CA HIS A 192 8.24 2.11 2.02
C HIS A 192 9.59 1.74 1.40
N MET A 193 10.24 2.65 0.69
CA MET A 193 11.50 2.40 -0.03
C MET A 193 12.43 3.61 0.03
N LYS A 194 12.52 4.24 1.21
CA LYS A 194 13.29 5.48 1.40
C LYS A 194 14.76 5.33 1.00
N SER A 195 15.37 4.18 1.26
CA SER A 195 16.75 3.86 0.87
C SER A 195 16.99 3.98 -0.65
N VAL A 196 15.98 3.68 -1.49
CA VAL A 196 16.06 3.84 -2.96
C VAL A 196 16.21 5.32 -3.34
N ILE A 197 15.50 6.20 -2.63
CA ILE A 197 15.60 7.65 -2.83
C ILE A 197 16.95 8.17 -2.34
N GLU A 198 17.40 7.74 -1.17
CA GLU A 198 18.67 8.15 -0.57
C GLU A 198 19.88 7.74 -1.40
N GLN A 199 19.79 6.61 -2.11
CA GLN A 199 20.81 6.16 -3.07
C GLN A 199 20.72 6.89 -4.43
N GLY A 200 19.72 7.75 -4.63
CA GLY A 200 19.57 8.49 -5.89
C GLY A 200 19.07 7.64 -7.06
N TYR A 201 18.37 6.52 -6.80
CA TYR A 201 17.91 5.61 -7.85
C TYR A 201 16.55 5.97 -8.43
N LEU A 202 15.81 6.93 -7.83
CA LEU A 202 14.48 7.33 -8.29
C LEU A 202 14.55 8.59 -9.17
N TYR A 203 13.95 8.51 -10.35
CA TYR A 203 13.91 9.57 -11.35
C TYR A 203 12.47 9.84 -11.81
N ILE A 204 12.22 11.03 -12.33
CA ILE A 204 10.94 11.41 -12.94
C ILE A 204 11.23 11.84 -14.36
N ALA A 205 10.56 11.20 -15.33
CA ALA A 205 10.58 11.66 -16.72
C ALA A 205 9.56 12.81 -16.87
N LEU A 206 10.06 13.99 -17.13
CA LEU A 206 9.21 15.14 -17.47
C LEU A 206 8.80 15.05 -18.94
N SER A 207 7.52 15.31 -19.22
CA SER A 207 7.03 15.34 -20.60
C SER A 207 7.69 16.45 -21.40
N LEU A 208 8.18 16.12 -22.60
CA LEU A 208 8.76 17.08 -23.53
C LEU A 208 7.75 18.11 -24.07
N ILE A 209 6.45 17.83 -23.98
CA ILE A 209 5.38 18.76 -24.39
C ILE A 209 5.48 20.09 -23.62
N HIS A 210 5.81 20.05 -22.34
CA HIS A 210 5.99 21.27 -21.55
C HIS A 210 7.27 22.04 -21.85
N ILE A 211 8.22 21.42 -22.53
CA ILE A 211 9.50 22.04 -22.92
C ILE A 211 9.40 22.65 -24.33
N SER A 212 8.56 22.07 -25.20
CA SER A 212 8.46 22.46 -26.61
C SER A 212 7.36 23.47 -26.92
N GLU A 213 6.37 23.67 -26.04
CA GLU A 213 5.39 24.76 -26.20
C GLU A 213 5.90 26.03 -25.52
N PRO A 214 6.30 27.04 -26.28
CA PRO A 214 6.53 28.37 -25.72
C PRO A 214 5.20 28.86 -25.14
N THR A 215 5.18 29.19 -23.85
CA THR A 215 4.07 29.88 -23.20
C THR A 215 3.64 31.03 -24.09
N ARG A 216 2.49 30.92 -24.76
CA ARG A 216 1.89 32.07 -25.45
C ARG A 216 1.55 33.08 -24.35
N PRO A 217 2.10 34.31 -24.41
CA PRO A 217 1.63 35.35 -23.51
C PRO A 217 0.15 35.61 -23.84
N TYR A 218 -0.70 35.58 -22.82
CA TYR A 218 -2.08 36.01 -22.92
C TYR A 218 -2.13 37.51 -23.13
#